data_45808511428f89dc51290a953d2fc7f2
#
_entry.id   45808511428f89dc51290a953d2fc7f2
#
_cell.length_a   1.000
_cell.length_b   1.000
_cell.length_c   1.000
_cell.angle_alpha   90.00
_cell.angle_beta   90.00
_cell.angle_gamma   90.00
#
_symmetry.space_group_name_H-M   'P 1'
#
loop_
_entity.id
_entity.type
_entity.pdbx_description
1 polymer ?
#
loop_
_entity_poly.entity_id
_entity_poly.type
_entity_poly.pdbx_seq_one_letter_code
_entity_poly.pdbx_strand_id
1 'polypeptide(L)'
;VIKNLKKIDSLLLAQVKEVTLDFSESMHSIVKACFPNAMITLDRFHHQQFCLEAVQEVRIAFRREEMTRVANEREEFRLMLKSFAEKGEAPTDKEGNPVRLNAAYHPEKLENDETRAEILARSKYLLMMSPNKWTDTQKKRAAILFREYPEIEKAFSLSHSLRMIFSQRCSKENGQKSLKKWYKEVGEYGNKAFNDIAAAMYDKEDEILNYFVNRSTNAAAESLNAKIKQFRAQLRGIIDRNFFLFRLTRIYA
;
A
#
# COMPACT_ATOMS: atom_id res chain seq x y z
N VAL A 1 19.49 -16.01 16.33
CA VAL A 1 18.46 -15.53 17.27
C VAL A 1 18.06 -16.68 18.20
N ILE A 2 17.56 -17.84 17.70
CA ILE A 2 17.10 -18.98 18.50
C ILE A 2 18.12 -19.41 19.56
N LYS A 3 19.42 -19.57 19.18
CA LYS A 3 20.51 -19.94 20.13
C LYS A 3 20.66 -18.95 21.30
N ASN A 4 20.36 -17.67 21.07
CA ASN A 4 20.45 -16.65 22.12
C ASN A 4 19.20 -16.62 23.00
N LEU A 5 18.00 -16.77 22.40
CA LEU A 5 16.75 -16.85 23.17
C LEU A 5 16.73 -18.09 24.06
N LYS A 6 17.22 -19.25 23.59
CA LYS A 6 17.32 -20.48 24.39
C LYS A 6 18.32 -20.45 25.55
N LYS A 7 19.08 -19.34 25.73
CA LYS A 7 19.86 -19.09 26.97
C LYS A 7 19.01 -18.56 28.12
N ILE A 8 17.80 -18.06 27.82
CA ILE A 8 16.81 -17.64 28.81
C ILE A 8 16.19 -18.90 29.41
N ASP A 9 15.85 -18.85 30.68
CA ASP A 9 15.18 -19.96 31.37
C ASP A 9 13.92 -20.37 30.59
N SER A 10 13.81 -21.70 30.38
CA SER A 10 12.68 -22.30 29.64
C SER A 10 11.33 -22.01 30.30
N LEU A 11 11.29 -21.92 31.64
CA LEU A 11 10.07 -21.54 32.37
C LEU A 11 9.63 -20.11 32.06
N LEU A 12 10.57 -19.17 31.88
CA LEU A 12 10.26 -17.81 31.50
C LEU A 12 9.77 -17.75 30.05
N LEU A 13 10.39 -18.47 29.12
CA LEU A 13 9.95 -18.57 27.74
C LEU A 13 8.54 -19.17 27.63
N ALA A 14 8.22 -20.16 28.46
CA ALA A 14 6.90 -20.77 28.51
C ALA A 14 5.80 -19.87 29.11
N GLN A 15 6.15 -18.81 29.82
CA GLN A 15 5.21 -17.81 30.34
C GLN A 15 4.73 -16.81 29.28
N VAL A 16 5.40 -16.72 28.13
CA VAL A 16 4.99 -15.84 27.03
C VAL A 16 3.67 -16.36 26.47
N LYS A 17 2.63 -15.54 26.59
CA LYS A 17 1.25 -15.91 26.19
C LYS A 17 0.92 -15.53 24.76
N GLU A 18 1.54 -14.48 24.24
CA GLU A 18 1.28 -13.97 22.89
C GLU A 18 2.54 -13.37 22.29
N VAL A 19 2.72 -13.58 20.98
CA VAL A 19 3.75 -12.94 20.18
C VAL A 19 3.11 -12.38 18.92
N THR A 20 3.26 -11.08 18.74
CA THR A 20 2.85 -10.40 17.49
C THR A 20 4.04 -10.32 16.54
N LEU A 21 3.84 -10.67 15.28
CA LEU A 21 4.88 -10.64 14.26
C LEU A 21 4.35 -10.28 12.87
N ASP A 22 5.29 -9.97 12.00
CA ASP A 22 5.04 -9.72 10.58
C ASP A 22 4.88 -11.04 9.81
N PHE A 23 4.58 -10.97 8.51
CA PHE A 23 4.50 -12.14 7.60
C PHE A 23 5.85 -12.80 7.30
N SER A 24 6.78 -12.83 8.25
CA SER A 24 8.11 -13.37 8.06
C SER A 24 8.18 -14.83 8.54
N GLU A 25 8.40 -15.77 7.62
CA GLU A 25 8.58 -17.20 7.94
C GLU A 25 9.75 -17.44 8.91
N SER A 26 10.82 -16.66 8.80
CA SER A 26 11.96 -16.76 9.71
C SER A 26 11.59 -16.37 11.15
N MET A 27 10.78 -15.32 11.32
CA MET A 27 10.29 -14.92 12.64
C MET A 27 9.30 -15.93 13.20
N HIS A 28 8.42 -16.45 12.36
CA HIS A 28 7.48 -17.51 12.72
C HIS A 28 8.19 -18.77 13.23
N SER A 29 9.25 -19.22 12.54
CA SER A 29 10.09 -20.34 12.98
C SER A 29 10.78 -20.09 14.32
N ILE A 30 11.24 -18.83 14.57
CA ILE A 30 11.84 -18.43 15.86
C ILE A 30 10.80 -18.54 16.98
N VAL A 31 9.60 -18.02 16.75
CA VAL A 31 8.53 -18.05 17.76
C VAL A 31 8.13 -19.47 18.11
N LYS A 32 7.89 -20.31 17.13
CA LYS A 32 7.57 -21.74 17.35
C LYS A 32 8.66 -22.50 18.11
N ALA A 33 9.93 -22.17 17.84
CA ALA A 33 11.07 -22.83 18.50
C ALA A 33 11.35 -22.35 19.92
N CYS A 34 10.95 -21.13 20.29
CA CYS A 34 11.32 -20.50 21.55
C CYS A 34 10.16 -20.25 22.51
N PHE A 35 8.93 -20.13 22.03
CA PHE A 35 7.75 -19.77 22.83
C PHE A 35 6.62 -20.79 22.65
N PRO A 36 6.72 -21.98 23.29
CA PRO A 36 5.84 -23.12 23.01
C PRO A 36 4.36 -22.86 23.34
N ASN A 37 4.07 -21.95 24.27
CA ASN A 37 2.72 -21.66 24.74
C ASN A 37 2.16 -20.34 24.17
N ALA A 38 2.92 -19.66 23.31
CA ALA A 38 2.52 -18.36 22.81
C ALA A 38 1.51 -18.46 21.66
N MET A 39 0.41 -17.76 21.78
CA MET A 39 -0.49 -17.48 20.67
C MET A 39 0.22 -16.54 19.67
N ILE A 40 0.25 -16.92 18.40
CA ILE A 40 0.81 -16.09 17.34
C ILE A 40 -0.29 -15.20 16.80
N THR A 41 -0.02 -13.88 16.74
CA THR A 41 -0.88 -12.90 16.10
C THR A 41 -0.11 -12.19 14.99
N LEU A 42 -0.62 -12.25 13.77
CA LEU A 42 -0.02 -11.51 12.66
C LEU A 42 -0.47 -10.05 12.64
N ASP A 43 0.48 -9.13 12.42
CA ASP A 43 0.19 -7.71 12.43
C ASP A 43 -0.65 -7.30 11.23
N ARG A 44 -1.81 -6.71 11.51
CA ARG A 44 -2.77 -6.23 10.51
C ARG A 44 -2.21 -5.16 9.57
N PHE A 45 -1.23 -4.37 10.02
CA PHE A 45 -0.68 -3.29 9.20
C PHE A 45 -0.01 -3.80 7.94
N HIS A 46 0.64 -4.96 8.00
CA HIS A 46 1.31 -5.56 6.85
C HIS A 46 0.32 -5.95 5.74
N HIS A 47 -0.83 -6.56 6.08
CA HIS A 47 -1.85 -6.92 5.08
C HIS A 47 -2.46 -5.68 4.45
N GLN A 48 -2.74 -4.67 5.28
CA GLN A 48 -3.26 -3.39 4.80
C GLN A 48 -2.25 -2.68 3.89
N GLN A 49 -0.97 -2.74 4.22
CA GLN A 49 0.08 -2.17 3.39
C GLN A 49 0.18 -2.87 2.03
N PHE A 50 0.17 -4.20 1.99
CA PHE A 50 0.17 -4.96 0.74
C PHE A 50 -1.01 -4.61 -0.15
N CYS A 51 -2.22 -4.48 0.40
CA CYS A 51 -3.38 -4.04 -0.37
C CYS A 51 -3.22 -2.61 -0.90
N LEU A 52 -2.64 -1.69 -0.12
CA LEU A 52 -2.36 -0.33 -0.58
C LEU A 52 -1.31 -0.32 -1.71
N GLU A 53 -0.28 -1.16 -1.61
CA GLU A 53 0.72 -1.34 -2.66
C GLU A 53 0.08 -1.89 -3.94
N ALA A 54 -0.80 -2.89 -3.85
CA ALA A 54 -1.55 -3.42 -4.98
C ALA A 54 -2.44 -2.34 -5.65
N VAL A 55 -3.10 -1.47 -4.87
CA VAL A 55 -3.83 -0.31 -5.42
C VAL A 55 -2.89 0.61 -6.19
N GLN A 56 -1.67 0.86 -5.67
CA GLN A 56 -0.69 1.70 -6.37
C GLN A 56 -0.17 1.03 -7.64
N GLU A 57 -0.02 -0.28 -7.68
CA GLU A 57 0.36 -1.02 -8.90
C GLU A 57 -0.68 -0.83 -10.00
N VAL A 58 -1.98 -1.00 -9.68
CA VAL A 58 -3.07 -0.76 -10.63
C VAL A 58 -3.04 0.68 -11.15
N ARG A 59 -2.91 1.67 -10.25
CA ARG A 59 -2.81 3.08 -10.64
C ARG A 59 -1.60 3.37 -11.53
N ILE A 60 -0.45 2.77 -11.23
CA ILE A 60 0.79 2.95 -11.99
C ILE A 60 0.68 2.31 -13.39
N ALA A 61 0.00 1.17 -13.51
CA ALA A 61 -0.27 0.54 -14.80
C ALA A 61 -1.04 1.48 -15.71
N PHE A 62 -2.18 2.00 -15.29
CA PHE A 62 -2.96 2.99 -16.05
C PHE A 62 -2.17 4.25 -16.35
N ARG A 63 -1.36 4.74 -15.42
CA ARG A 63 -0.52 5.91 -15.67
C ARG A 63 0.50 5.67 -16.78
N ARG A 64 1.10 4.47 -16.84
CA ARG A 64 2.05 4.12 -17.91
C ARG A 64 1.36 4.05 -19.27
N GLU A 65 0.17 3.46 -19.31
CA GLU A 65 -0.65 3.40 -20.53
C GLU A 65 -0.99 4.81 -21.03
N GLU A 66 -1.45 5.70 -20.13
CA GLU A 66 -1.76 7.09 -20.49
C GLU A 66 -0.52 7.86 -20.97
N MET A 67 0.63 7.67 -20.34
CA MET A 67 1.87 8.29 -20.79
C MET A 67 2.28 7.84 -22.19
N THR A 68 2.10 6.55 -22.49
CA THR A 68 2.37 5.99 -23.81
C THR A 68 1.38 6.55 -24.85
N ARG A 69 0.08 6.60 -24.50
CA ARG A 69 -0.95 7.19 -25.36
C ARG A 69 -0.61 8.66 -25.72
N VAL A 70 -0.30 9.47 -24.71
CA VAL A 70 0.06 10.90 -24.91
C VAL A 70 1.33 11.05 -25.75
N ALA A 71 2.32 10.15 -25.57
CA ALA A 71 3.54 10.18 -26.39
C ALA A 71 3.25 9.88 -27.87
N ASN A 72 2.40 8.90 -28.15
CA ASN A 72 1.98 8.54 -29.50
C ASN A 72 1.17 9.67 -30.16
N GLU A 73 0.17 10.22 -29.44
CA GLU A 73 -0.64 11.35 -29.93
C GLU A 73 0.21 12.58 -30.24
N ARG A 74 1.22 12.85 -29.41
CA ARG A 74 2.17 13.95 -29.64
C ARG A 74 2.99 13.73 -30.92
N GLU A 75 3.44 12.50 -31.16
CA GLU A 75 4.20 12.17 -32.37
C GLU A 75 3.31 12.23 -33.62
N GLU A 76 2.09 11.70 -33.56
CA GLU A 76 1.11 11.82 -34.63
C GLU A 76 0.81 13.28 -34.96
N PHE A 77 0.60 14.11 -33.95
CA PHE A 77 0.38 15.55 -34.13
C PHE A 77 1.60 16.24 -34.79
N ARG A 78 2.81 15.87 -34.39
CA ARG A 78 4.06 16.39 -34.98
C ARG A 78 4.17 16.02 -36.46
N LEU A 79 3.88 14.76 -36.80
CA LEU A 79 3.91 14.27 -38.18
C LEU A 79 2.83 14.95 -39.04
N MET A 80 1.65 15.15 -38.48
CA MET A 80 0.59 15.90 -39.13
C MET A 80 1.05 17.31 -39.48
N LEU A 81 1.57 18.08 -38.51
CA LEU A 81 2.08 19.45 -38.75
C LEU A 81 3.17 19.47 -39.83
N LYS A 82 4.07 18.48 -39.83
CA LYS A 82 5.11 18.38 -40.86
C LYS A 82 4.53 18.16 -42.25
N SER A 83 3.52 17.31 -42.40
CA SER A 83 2.87 17.04 -43.68
C SER A 83 2.17 18.32 -44.26
N PHE A 84 1.55 19.13 -43.40
CA PHE A 84 0.96 20.42 -43.79
C PHE A 84 2.02 21.43 -44.22
N ALA A 85 3.14 21.48 -43.47
CA ALA A 85 4.26 22.35 -43.85
C ALA A 85 4.84 21.99 -45.21
N GLU A 86 4.98 20.72 -45.57
CA GLU A 86 5.47 20.25 -46.86
C GLU A 86 4.52 20.62 -48.03
N LYS A 87 3.21 20.71 -47.74
CA LYS A 87 2.19 21.11 -48.71
C LYS A 87 2.01 22.63 -48.81
N GLY A 88 2.64 23.41 -47.94
CA GLY A 88 2.45 24.85 -47.85
C GLY A 88 1.06 25.29 -47.31
N GLU A 89 0.40 24.39 -46.58
CA GLU A 89 -0.93 24.55 -46.00
C GLU A 89 -0.84 24.75 -44.47
N ALA A 90 -1.84 25.36 -43.87
CA ALA A 90 -2.00 25.44 -42.42
C ALA A 90 -3.13 24.54 -41.98
N PRO A 91 -2.92 23.62 -40.98
CA PRO A 91 -4.00 22.84 -40.42
C PRO A 91 -4.98 23.71 -39.64
N THR A 92 -6.21 23.22 -39.48
CA THR A 92 -7.23 23.87 -38.65
C THR A 92 -7.57 22.97 -37.44
N ASP A 93 -7.93 23.60 -36.32
CA ASP A 93 -8.46 22.88 -35.13
C ASP A 93 -9.92 22.42 -35.35
N LYS A 94 -10.53 21.82 -34.33
CA LYS A 94 -11.91 21.34 -34.37
C LYS A 94 -12.94 22.46 -34.55
N GLU A 95 -12.60 23.69 -34.17
CA GLU A 95 -13.39 24.91 -34.30
C GLU A 95 -13.15 25.64 -35.63
N GLY A 96 -12.25 25.15 -36.50
CA GLY A 96 -11.93 25.75 -37.79
C GLY A 96 -10.87 26.84 -37.74
N ASN A 97 -10.23 27.09 -36.59
CA ASN A 97 -9.17 28.09 -36.45
C ASN A 97 -7.83 27.55 -36.98
N PRO A 98 -6.99 28.40 -37.65
CA PRO A 98 -5.70 27.94 -38.15
C PRO A 98 -4.74 27.60 -37.02
N VAL A 99 -4.17 26.40 -37.06
CA VAL A 99 -3.17 25.91 -36.10
C VAL A 99 -1.78 26.30 -36.63
N ARG A 100 -0.93 26.85 -35.76
CA ARG A 100 0.45 27.19 -36.12
C ARG A 100 1.26 25.90 -36.35
N LEU A 101 2.10 25.89 -37.39
CA LEU A 101 2.94 24.75 -37.73
C LEU A 101 3.98 24.38 -36.65
N ASN A 102 4.23 25.23 -35.67
CA ASN A 102 5.06 25.01 -34.50
C ASN A 102 4.24 24.83 -33.19
N ALA A 103 2.94 24.60 -33.31
CA ALA A 103 2.09 24.41 -32.13
C ALA A 103 2.52 23.19 -31.30
N ALA A 104 2.46 23.31 -29.97
CA ALA A 104 2.67 22.19 -29.07
C ALA A 104 1.39 21.35 -28.98
N TYR A 105 1.56 20.03 -28.87
CA TYR A 105 0.44 19.15 -28.55
C TYR A 105 0.02 19.32 -27.08
N HIS A 106 -1.27 19.48 -26.86
CA HIS A 106 -1.88 19.56 -25.53
C HIS A 106 -2.88 18.40 -25.35
N PRO A 107 -2.66 17.49 -24.38
CA PRO A 107 -3.62 16.43 -24.07
C PRO A 107 -4.97 17.02 -23.62
N GLU A 108 -6.04 16.29 -23.91
CA GLU A 108 -7.38 16.62 -23.44
C GLU A 108 -7.43 16.73 -21.91
N LYS A 109 -8.10 17.75 -21.41
CA LYS A 109 -8.33 17.96 -19.98
C LYS A 109 -9.68 17.42 -19.55
N LEU A 110 -9.74 16.90 -18.33
CA LEU A 110 -10.95 16.52 -17.65
C LEU A 110 -11.65 17.75 -17.05
N GLU A 111 -12.85 17.55 -16.50
CA GLU A 111 -13.68 18.64 -15.94
C GLU A 111 -13.05 19.41 -14.76
N ASN A 112 -11.95 18.91 -14.19
CA ASN A 112 -11.17 19.56 -13.15
C ASN A 112 -9.88 20.19 -13.66
N ASP A 113 -9.76 20.47 -14.96
CA ASP A 113 -8.59 21.00 -15.64
C ASP A 113 -7.30 20.15 -15.57
N GLU A 114 -7.39 18.91 -15.08
CA GLU A 114 -6.29 17.93 -15.08
C GLU A 114 -6.37 17.03 -16.32
N THR A 115 -5.23 16.64 -16.87
CA THR A 115 -5.15 15.55 -17.85
C THR A 115 -5.29 14.20 -17.16
N ARG A 116 -5.63 13.13 -17.91
CA ARG A 116 -5.69 11.75 -17.37
C ARG A 116 -4.36 11.32 -16.70
N ALA A 117 -3.24 11.68 -17.29
CA ALA A 117 -1.92 11.40 -16.70
C ALA A 117 -1.67 12.16 -15.37
N GLU A 118 -2.16 13.41 -15.28
CA GLU A 118 -2.03 14.23 -14.06
C GLU A 118 -2.91 13.75 -12.95
N ILE A 119 -4.19 13.41 -13.22
CA ILE A 119 -5.10 12.89 -12.16
C ILE A 119 -4.56 11.58 -11.58
N LEU A 120 -4.02 10.67 -12.43
CA LEU A 120 -3.37 9.44 -11.97
C LEU A 120 -2.12 9.73 -11.13
N ALA A 121 -1.29 10.71 -11.51
CA ALA A 121 -0.10 11.08 -10.76
C ALA A 121 -0.45 11.66 -9.37
N ARG A 122 -1.39 12.60 -9.33
CA ARG A 122 -1.79 13.34 -8.12
C ARG A 122 -2.65 12.53 -7.16
N SER A 123 -3.21 11.39 -7.61
CA SER A 123 -4.06 10.52 -6.77
C SER A 123 -3.30 9.54 -5.89
N LYS A 124 -1.96 9.50 -5.94
CA LYS A 124 -1.15 8.58 -5.13
C LYS A 124 -1.52 8.59 -3.65
N TYR A 125 -1.43 9.75 -3.02
CA TYR A 125 -1.69 9.89 -1.57
C TYR A 125 -3.18 9.85 -1.24
N LEU A 126 -4.05 10.28 -2.14
CA LEU A 126 -5.49 10.18 -2.01
C LEU A 126 -5.92 8.73 -1.81
N LEU A 127 -5.40 7.81 -2.62
CA LEU A 127 -5.72 6.38 -2.55
C LEU A 127 -5.11 5.66 -1.33
N MET A 128 -4.20 6.29 -0.59
CA MET A 128 -3.66 5.77 0.67
C MET A 128 -4.50 6.18 1.89
N MET A 129 -5.36 7.19 1.75
CA MET A 129 -6.18 7.71 2.84
C MET A 129 -7.58 7.11 2.85
N SER A 130 -8.22 7.09 4.02
CA SER A 130 -9.65 6.77 4.12
C SER A 130 -10.49 7.93 3.57
N PRO A 131 -11.64 7.66 2.90
CA PRO A 131 -12.49 8.69 2.30
C PRO A 131 -12.98 9.77 3.26
N ASN A 132 -13.19 9.43 4.54
CA ASN A 132 -13.59 10.37 5.58
C ASN A 132 -12.53 11.44 5.93
N LYS A 133 -11.28 11.23 5.48
CA LYS A 133 -10.18 12.18 5.66
C LYS A 133 -9.94 13.05 4.43
N TRP A 134 -10.68 12.83 3.35
CA TRP A 134 -10.53 13.60 2.12
C TRP A 134 -11.13 14.99 2.27
N THR A 135 -10.40 15.99 1.79
CA THR A 135 -10.93 17.34 1.56
C THR A 135 -11.96 17.31 0.42
N ASP A 136 -12.77 18.36 0.29
CA ASP A 136 -13.77 18.41 -0.78
C ASP A 136 -13.15 18.42 -2.18
N THR A 137 -11.98 19.02 -2.35
CA THR A 137 -11.20 18.97 -3.59
C THR A 137 -10.73 17.52 -3.88
N GLN A 138 -10.30 16.80 -2.84
CA GLN A 138 -9.90 15.39 -2.99
C GLN A 138 -11.09 14.48 -3.30
N LYS A 139 -12.27 14.72 -2.74
CA LYS A 139 -13.50 13.99 -3.06
C LYS A 139 -13.89 14.18 -4.53
N LYS A 140 -13.84 15.42 -5.04
CA LYS A 140 -14.10 15.71 -6.46
C LYS A 140 -13.11 14.99 -7.35
N ARG A 141 -11.81 15.05 -7.03
CA ARG A 141 -10.78 14.32 -7.78
C ARG A 141 -11.00 12.80 -7.75
N ALA A 142 -11.38 12.22 -6.60
CA ALA A 142 -11.68 10.80 -6.48
C ALA A 142 -12.86 10.40 -7.36
N ALA A 143 -13.93 11.20 -7.39
CA ALA A 143 -15.11 10.92 -8.22
C ALA A 143 -14.75 10.90 -9.71
N ILE A 144 -13.93 11.85 -10.17
CA ILE A 144 -13.46 11.86 -11.57
C ILE A 144 -12.55 10.66 -11.83
N LEU A 145 -11.58 10.39 -10.95
CA LEU A 145 -10.66 9.26 -11.08
C LEU A 145 -11.41 7.93 -11.20
N PHE A 146 -12.39 7.70 -10.35
CA PHE A 146 -13.14 6.43 -10.31
C PHE A 146 -14.08 6.27 -11.50
N ARG A 147 -14.63 7.37 -12.02
CA ARG A 147 -15.40 7.36 -13.25
C ARG A 147 -14.54 7.01 -14.46
N GLU A 148 -13.34 7.59 -14.57
CA GLU A 148 -12.40 7.34 -15.67
C GLU A 148 -11.73 5.96 -15.55
N TYR A 149 -11.50 5.47 -14.33
CA TYR A 149 -10.80 4.23 -14.04
C TYR A 149 -11.53 3.37 -12.99
N PRO A 150 -12.63 2.67 -13.37
CA PRO A 150 -13.42 1.84 -12.45
C PRO A 150 -12.60 0.72 -11.77
N GLU A 151 -11.55 0.24 -12.44
CA GLU A 151 -10.64 -0.78 -11.86
C GLU A 151 -9.85 -0.23 -10.65
N ILE A 152 -9.49 1.06 -10.66
CA ILE A 152 -8.87 1.71 -9.50
C ILE A 152 -9.88 1.84 -8.35
N GLU A 153 -11.15 2.12 -8.66
CA GLU A 153 -12.22 2.16 -7.65
C GLU A 153 -12.40 0.80 -6.97
N LYS A 154 -12.46 -0.28 -7.75
CA LYS A 154 -12.56 -1.64 -7.21
C LYS A 154 -11.37 -2.00 -6.32
N ALA A 155 -10.14 -1.76 -6.79
CA ALA A 155 -8.92 -1.98 -6.01
C ALA A 155 -8.94 -1.18 -4.70
N PHE A 156 -9.28 0.11 -4.76
CA PHE A 156 -9.39 0.97 -3.60
C PHE A 156 -10.46 0.50 -2.61
N SER A 157 -11.63 0.10 -3.11
CA SER A 157 -12.75 -0.41 -2.30
C SER A 157 -12.36 -1.68 -1.56
N LEU A 158 -11.66 -2.62 -2.20
CA LEU A 158 -11.14 -3.84 -1.56
C LEU A 158 -10.11 -3.53 -0.47
N SER A 159 -9.16 -2.63 -0.75
CA SER A 159 -8.18 -2.20 0.25
C SER A 159 -8.85 -1.48 1.44
N HIS A 160 -9.85 -0.64 1.17
CA HIS A 160 -10.59 0.08 2.21
C HIS A 160 -11.48 -0.87 3.03
N SER A 161 -12.17 -1.82 2.41
CA SER A 161 -13.00 -2.80 3.11
C SER A 161 -12.18 -3.68 4.03
N LEU A 162 -10.99 -4.13 3.63
CA LEU A 162 -10.06 -4.85 4.52
C LEU A 162 -9.67 -4.00 5.74
N ARG A 163 -9.37 -2.72 5.55
CA ARG A 163 -9.10 -1.78 6.66
C ARG A 163 -10.29 -1.68 7.60
N MET A 164 -11.51 -1.63 7.07
CA MET A 164 -12.73 -1.53 7.88
C MET A 164 -12.98 -2.80 8.68
N ILE A 165 -12.74 -3.99 8.13
CA ILE A 165 -12.82 -5.28 8.85
C ILE A 165 -11.96 -5.23 10.11
N PHE A 166 -10.68 -4.88 10.00
CA PHE A 166 -9.77 -4.81 11.15
C PHE A 166 -10.02 -3.60 12.08
N SER A 167 -10.79 -2.62 11.67
CA SER A 167 -11.17 -1.48 12.52
C SER A 167 -12.33 -1.79 13.44
N GLN A 168 -13.17 -2.75 13.08
CA GLN A 168 -14.33 -3.16 13.86
C GLN A 168 -13.92 -3.87 15.16
N ARG A 169 -14.65 -3.62 16.25
CA ARG A 169 -14.58 -4.41 17.46
C ARG A 169 -15.60 -5.53 17.37
N CYS A 170 -15.17 -6.71 17.00
CA CYS A 170 -16.03 -7.89 16.84
C CYS A 170 -15.32 -9.14 17.37
N SER A 171 -16.08 -10.24 17.50
CA SER A 171 -15.51 -11.55 17.84
C SER A 171 -14.69 -12.13 16.68
N LYS A 172 -13.84 -13.12 17.01
CA LYS A 172 -13.03 -13.86 16.02
C LYS A 172 -13.91 -14.47 14.91
N GLU A 173 -15.07 -15.00 15.25
CA GLU A 173 -16.03 -15.63 14.31
C GLU A 173 -16.62 -14.59 13.34
N ASN A 174 -16.97 -13.40 13.84
CA ASN A 174 -17.47 -12.31 13.00
C ASN A 174 -16.37 -11.75 12.10
N GLY A 175 -15.16 -11.63 12.62
CA GLY A 175 -13.97 -11.29 11.83
C GLY A 175 -13.76 -12.28 10.69
N GLN A 176 -13.87 -13.57 10.95
CA GLN A 176 -13.74 -14.64 9.94
C GLN A 176 -14.84 -14.54 8.86
N LYS A 177 -16.10 -14.33 9.25
CA LYS A 177 -17.20 -14.13 8.28
C LYS A 177 -16.92 -12.95 7.35
N SER A 178 -16.41 -11.86 7.91
CA SER A 178 -16.08 -10.66 7.13
C SER A 178 -14.89 -10.89 6.18
N LEU A 179 -13.86 -11.63 6.61
CA LEU A 179 -12.73 -12.00 5.75
C LEU A 179 -13.17 -12.95 4.64
N LYS A 180 -14.02 -13.93 4.91
CA LYS A 180 -14.57 -14.83 3.87
C LYS A 180 -15.31 -14.07 2.78
N LYS A 181 -16.10 -13.05 3.16
CA LYS A 181 -16.76 -12.16 2.19
C LYS A 181 -15.73 -11.40 1.37
N TRP A 182 -14.71 -10.86 2.03
CA TRP A 182 -13.64 -10.11 1.36
C TRP A 182 -12.85 -11.00 0.36
N TYR A 183 -12.52 -12.23 0.71
CA TYR A 183 -11.86 -13.18 -0.21
C TYR A 183 -12.69 -13.46 -1.46
N LYS A 184 -14.03 -13.58 -1.30
CA LYS A 184 -14.93 -13.73 -2.45
C LYS A 184 -14.89 -12.50 -3.36
N GLU A 185 -14.98 -11.29 -2.80
CA GLU A 185 -14.90 -10.03 -3.55
C GLU A 185 -13.55 -9.89 -4.28
N VAL A 186 -12.44 -10.30 -3.67
CA VAL A 186 -11.12 -10.35 -4.30
C VAL A 186 -11.10 -11.32 -5.47
N GLY A 187 -11.66 -12.52 -5.31
CA GLY A 187 -11.79 -13.50 -6.38
C GLY A 187 -12.62 -13.00 -7.56
N GLU A 188 -13.71 -12.29 -7.29
CA GLU A 188 -14.57 -11.66 -8.32
C GLU A 188 -13.85 -10.52 -9.05
N TYR A 189 -12.98 -9.78 -8.35
CA TYR A 189 -12.16 -8.74 -8.97
C TYR A 189 -11.09 -9.34 -9.91
N GLY A 190 -10.52 -10.50 -9.56
CA GLY A 190 -9.62 -11.28 -10.41
C GLY A 190 -8.23 -10.66 -10.61
N ASN A 191 -7.86 -9.59 -9.89
CA ASN A 191 -6.54 -9.00 -10.00
C ASN A 191 -5.49 -9.87 -9.32
N LYS A 192 -4.36 -10.15 -10.02
CA LYS A 192 -3.32 -11.08 -9.56
C LYS A 192 -2.73 -10.66 -8.21
N ALA A 193 -2.37 -9.38 -8.01
CA ALA A 193 -1.76 -8.93 -6.77
C ALA A 193 -2.70 -9.10 -5.57
N PHE A 194 -4.00 -8.78 -5.73
CA PHE A 194 -5.00 -9.01 -4.69
C PHE A 194 -5.24 -10.49 -4.42
N ASN A 195 -5.23 -11.34 -5.44
CA ASN A 195 -5.37 -12.79 -5.28
C ASN A 195 -4.18 -13.39 -4.52
N ASP A 196 -2.96 -12.96 -4.81
CA ASP A 196 -1.75 -13.40 -4.11
C ASP A 196 -1.80 -12.99 -2.62
N ILE A 197 -2.27 -11.77 -2.31
CA ILE A 197 -2.47 -11.30 -0.93
C ILE A 197 -3.53 -12.12 -0.22
N ALA A 198 -4.67 -12.36 -0.86
CA ALA A 198 -5.77 -13.14 -0.29
C ALA A 198 -5.35 -14.59 0.00
N ALA A 199 -4.60 -15.22 -0.89
CA ALA A 199 -4.05 -16.56 -0.69
C ALA A 199 -3.09 -16.60 0.50
N ALA A 200 -2.14 -15.68 0.59
CA ALA A 200 -1.21 -15.58 1.72
C ALA A 200 -1.93 -15.34 3.06
N MET A 201 -3.00 -14.54 3.04
CA MET A 201 -3.83 -14.31 4.22
C MET A 201 -4.64 -15.55 4.61
N TYR A 202 -5.18 -16.27 3.63
CA TYR A 202 -5.98 -17.47 3.86
C TYR A 202 -5.14 -18.58 4.50
N ASP A 203 -3.90 -18.79 4.05
CA ASP A 203 -2.97 -19.77 4.60
C ASP A 203 -2.65 -19.56 6.09
N LYS A 204 -2.77 -18.32 6.58
CA LYS A 204 -2.50 -17.92 7.96
C LYS A 204 -3.71 -17.30 8.66
N GLU A 205 -4.92 -17.64 8.19
CA GLU A 205 -6.16 -16.99 8.64
C GLU A 205 -6.33 -17.06 10.17
N ASP A 206 -6.03 -18.18 10.81
CA ASP A 206 -6.17 -18.32 12.27
C ASP A 206 -5.27 -17.36 13.05
N GLU A 207 -4.03 -17.15 12.59
CA GLU A 207 -3.06 -16.25 13.23
C GLU A 207 -3.44 -14.77 12.99
N ILE A 208 -4.03 -14.46 11.82
CA ILE A 208 -4.60 -13.15 11.52
C ILE A 208 -5.83 -12.87 12.39
N LEU A 209 -6.70 -13.85 12.54
CA LEU A 209 -7.92 -13.73 13.33
C LEU A 209 -7.66 -13.60 14.84
N ASN A 210 -6.49 -14.02 15.34
CA ASN A 210 -6.09 -13.81 16.72
C ASN A 210 -6.02 -12.32 17.09
N TYR A 211 -5.84 -11.43 16.11
CA TYR A 211 -5.95 -9.99 16.31
C TYR A 211 -7.30 -9.58 16.93
N PHE A 212 -8.41 -10.26 16.63
CA PHE A 212 -9.72 -9.90 17.19
C PHE A 212 -9.88 -10.31 18.66
N VAL A 213 -9.00 -11.15 19.19
CA VAL A 213 -9.00 -11.55 20.60
C VAL A 213 -8.43 -10.43 21.48
N ASN A 214 -7.19 -10.01 21.22
CA ASN A 214 -6.47 -9.05 22.08
C ASN A 214 -6.14 -7.74 21.40
N ARG A 215 -6.38 -7.62 20.09
CA ARG A 215 -6.02 -6.47 19.23
C ARG A 215 -4.54 -6.10 19.28
N SER A 216 -3.70 -7.09 19.49
CA SER A 216 -2.26 -6.92 19.58
C SER A 216 -1.66 -6.49 18.23
N THR A 217 -0.69 -5.59 18.30
CA THR A 217 0.02 -5.06 17.13
C THR A 217 1.51 -4.91 17.46
N ASN A 218 2.34 -4.77 16.42
CA ASN A 218 3.77 -4.50 16.57
C ASN A 218 4.10 -3.05 17.00
N ALA A 219 3.11 -2.21 17.28
CA ALA A 219 3.29 -0.79 17.55
C ALA A 219 4.31 -0.49 18.68
N ALA A 220 4.34 -1.30 19.75
CA ALA A 220 5.31 -1.14 20.83
C ALA A 220 6.74 -1.47 20.36
N ALA A 221 6.91 -2.53 19.59
CA ALA A 221 8.21 -2.92 19.02
C ALA A 221 8.68 -1.89 17.98
N GLU A 222 7.79 -1.39 17.15
CA GLU A 222 8.10 -0.32 16.18
C GLU A 222 8.53 0.97 16.89
N SER A 223 7.83 1.37 17.96
CA SER A 223 8.19 2.52 18.77
C SER A 223 9.59 2.36 19.38
N LEU A 224 9.88 1.19 19.96
CA LEU A 224 11.21 0.90 20.51
C LEU A 224 12.28 0.94 19.42
N ASN A 225 12.03 0.30 18.28
CA ASN A 225 12.95 0.30 17.14
C ASN A 225 13.22 1.73 16.61
N ALA A 226 12.20 2.60 16.57
CA ALA A 226 12.35 4.00 16.19
C ALA A 226 13.27 4.74 17.18
N LYS A 227 13.09 4.54 18.49
CA LYS A 227 13.94 5.12 19.54
C LYS A 227 15.39 4.63 19.42
N ILE A 228 15.59 3.33 19.17
CA ILE A 228 16.93 2.75 18.95
C ILE A 228 17.61 3.38 17.71
N LYS A 229 16.86 3.51 16.61
CA LYS A 229 17.37 4.16 15.38
C LYS A 229 17.76 5.60 15.65
N GLN A 230 16.93 6.36 16.36
CA GLN A 230 17.20 7.76 16.72
C GLN A 230 18.45 7.87 17.61
N PHE A 231 18.57 7.03 18.64
CA PHE A 231 19.74 7.00 19.51
C PHE A 231 21.02 6.67 18.75
N ARG A 232 20.96 5.68 17.83
CA ARG A 232 22.08 5.35 16.95
C ARG A 232 22.48 6.52 16.06
N ALA A 233 21.53 7.26 15.51
CA ALA A 233 21.78 8.42 14.66
C ALA A 233 22.47 9.54 15.43
N GLN A 234 22.06 9.80 16.69
CA GLN A 234 22.72 10.80 17.57
C GLN A 234 24.19 10.46 17.87
N LEU A 235 24.53 9.18 17.94
CA LEU A 235 25.91 8.71 18.16
C LEU A 235 26.75 8.69 16.86
N ARG A 236 26.20 9.10 15.73
CA ARG A 236 26.85 9.05 14.41
C ARG A 236 27.42 7.67 14.04
N GLY A 237 26.81 6.61 14.55
CA GLY A 237 27.22 5.22 14.35
C GLY A 237 27.50 4.48 15.66
N ILE A 238 27.92 3.22 15.54
CA ILE A 238 28.26 2.35 16.67
C ILE A 238 29.73 1.93 16.51
N ILE A 239 30.62 2.46 17.36
CA ILE A 239 32.03 2.06 17.41
C ILE A 239 32.17 0.84 18.33
N ASP A 240 31.60 0.91 19.55
CA ASP A 240 31.56 -0.18 20.51
C ASP A 240 30.13 -0.69 20.67
N ARG A 241 29.89 -1.91 20.21
CA ARG A 241 28.57 -2.55 20.24
C ARG A 241 28.12 -2.85 21.68
N ASN A 242 29.03 -3.30 22.54
CA ASN A 242 28.69 -3.69 23.90
C ASN A 242 28.33 -2.46 24.73
N PHE A 243 29.11 -1.38 24.60
CA PHE A 243 28.80 -0.11 25.24
C PHE A 243 27.47 0.49 24.73
N PHE A 244 27.22 0.41 23.44
CA PHE A 244 25.92 0.84 22.85
C PHE A 244 24.75 0.06 23.45
N LEU A 245 24.84 -1.27 23.53
CA LEU A 245 23.80 -2.11 24.12
C LEU A 245 23.63 -1.82 25.62
N PHE A 246 24.72 -1.65 26.35
CA PHE A 246 24.67 -1.26 27.77
C PHE A 246 23.91 0.07 27.95
N ARG A 247 24.21 1.08 27.14
CA ARG A 247 23.46 2.35 27.19
C ARG A 247 21.98 2.20 26.85
N LEU A 248 21.65 1.39 25.85
CA LEU A 248 20.25 1.12 25.49
C LEU A 248 19.48 0.52 26.67
N THR A 249 20.05 -0.48 27.35
CA THR A 249 19.40 -1.09 28.52
C THR A 249 19.21 -0.09 29.67
N ARG A 250 20.10 0.88 29.83
CA ARG A 250 19.96 1.93 30.85
C ARG A 250 18.93 3.01 30.53
N ILE A 251 18.66 3.24 29.25
CA ILE A 251 17.75 4.29 28.78
C ILE A 251 16.31 3.75 28.62
N TYR A 252 16.16 2.49 28.21
CA TYR A 252 14.88 1.94 27.77
C TYR A 252 14.42 0.67 28.52
N ALA A 253 15.18 0.20 29.52
CA ALA A 253 14.77 -0.93 30.40
C ALA A 253 13.98 -0.47 31.62
#